data_c6d0b2192c168a6617131aa316b8681e
#
_entry.id   c6d0b2192c168a6617131aa316b8681e
#
_cell.length_a   1.000
_cell.length_b   1.000
_cell.length_c   1.000
_cell.angle_alpha   90.00
_cell.angle_beta   90.00
_cell.angle_gamma   90.00
#
_symmetry.space_group_name_H-M   'P 1'
#
loop_
_entity.id
_entity.type
_entity.pdbx_description
1 polymer ?
#
loop_
_entity_poly.entity_id
_entity_poly.type
_entity_poly.pdbx_seq_one_letter_code
_entity_poly.pdbx_strand_id
1 'polypeptide(L)'
;MVDDGSVGTRAKVSLAPPKSPTRFVRPVLLVLGPVVAVVAALGFYLMGGRYVSIDNAYVQVDKVAVATDVSGLVASVDVAEHQPVKRGDVLFRLDDAPFKIAVERAAAGLASARNELESQKSSYQQKQDEIQLLQADQVFFDREFKRQADLSSHGAATNQQLDLSQHQADTARRKLAASQHELGALAAELSGQPDLAVEQQPRYLAAKAMLDTAQYNLGRTVVRAPDNGIVANVSSLRPGQYLAAGTPGFSLVETDRIWVAANPKETELTYVQPNQPVNVTVDTYPGVVWKGTVESVSPASAAEFSMLPAQNSSGNWVKVVQRIPMRIRLQRQDGQPVLRAGMSVETDIDTGHTRHLSDLIGGLL
;
A
#
# COMPACT_ATOMS: atom_id res chain seq x y z
N MET A 1 -110.79 -52.18 -44.02
CA MET A 1 -111.68 -51.10 -44.35
C MET A 1 -110.86 -49.83 -44.49
N VAL A 2 -110.64 -49.53 -45.73
CA VAL A 2 -110.66 -48.22 -46.34
C VAL A 2 -109.59 -47.26 -45.78
N ASP A 3 -108.72 -46.90 -46.50
CA ASP A 3 -108.56 -46.09 -47.77
C ASP A 3 -107.89 -44.77 -47.39
N ASP A 4 -107.02 -44.28 -47.96
CA ASP A 4 -106.77 -43.60 -49.21
C ASP A 4 -105.66 -42.54 -48.98
N GLY A 5 -104.63 -42.50 -49.64
CA GLY A 5 -104.22 -41.65 -50.70
C GLY A 5 -103.83 -40.23 -50.33
N SER A 6 -102.66 -39.88 -50.59
CA SER A 6 -102.41 -38.79 -51.51
C SER A 6 -100.88 -38.48 -51.59
N VAL A 7 -100.46 -38.44 -52.80
CA VAL A 7 -99.17 -38.06 -53.30
C VAL A 7 -98.86 -36.58 -53.04
N GLY A 8 -97.75 -36.28 -52.41
CA GLY A 8 -97.23 -34.93 -52.27
C GLY A 8 -95.79 -34.85 -52.77
N THR A 9 -95.68 -34.42 -53.99
CA THR A 9 -94.39 -34.15 -54.71
C THR A 9 -93.59 -33.10 -53.97
N ARG A 10 -92.50 -33.50 -53.37
CA ARG A 10 -91.50 -32.54 -52.81
C ARG A 10 -90.39 -32.27 -53.82
N ALA A 11 -90.35 -31.04 -54.30
CA ALA A 11 -89.30 -30.50 -55.11
C ALA A 11 -87.96 -30.51 -54.31
N LYS A 12 -86.92 -31.15 -54.86
CA LYS A 12 -85.53 -31.07 -54.35
C LYS A 12 -84.95 -29.71 -54.73
N VAL A 13 -84.85 -28.81 -53.73
CA VAL A 13 -84.00 -27.62 -53.87
C VAL A 13 -82.54 -28.06 -53.62
N SER A 14 -81.76 -28.03 -54.69
CA SER A 14 -80.31 -28.23 -54.68
C SER A 14 -79.65 -26.97 -54.15
N LEU A 15 -79.29 -26.99 -52.88
CA LEU A 15 -78.38 -25.97 -52.30
C LEU A 15 -76.93 -26.34 -52.64
N ALA A 16 -76.27 -25.55 -53.52
CA ALA A 16 -74.85 -25.62 -53.80
C ALA A 16 -74.05 -25.25 -52.55
N PRO A 17 -73.01 -26.02 -52.16
CA PRO A 17 -72.19 -25.67 -50.98
C PRO A 17 -71.41 -24.39 -51.25
N PRO A 18 -71.24 -23.50 -50.23
CA PRO A 18 -70.47 -22.30 -50.38
C PRO A 18 -68.98 -22.66 -50.61
N LYS A 19 -68.41 -22.13 -51.65
CA LYS A 19 -66.93 -22.20 -51.91
C LYS A 19 -66.18 -21.56 -50.77
N SER A 20 -65.59 -22.36 -49.85
CA SER A 20 -64.76 -21.91 -48.79
C SER A 20 -63.48 -21.30 -49.34
N PRO A 21 -63.10 -20.09 -48.95
CA PRO A 21 -61.85 -19.42 -49.39
C PRO A 21 -60.56 -20.03 -48.78
N THR A 22 -60.62 -21.15 -48.09
CA THR A 22 -59.58 -21.77 -47.31
C THR A 22 -58.50 -22.54 -48.11
N ARG A 23 -58.67 -22.69 -49.46
CA ARG A 23 -57.72 -23.47 -50.27
C ARG A 23 -56.34 -22.76 -50.45
N PHE A 24 -56.27 -21.41 -50.40
CA PHE A 24 -55.04 -20.65 -50.52
C PHE A 24 -54.41 -20.26 -49.15
N VAL A 25 -55.28 -20.21 -48.12
CA VAL A 25 -54.73 -19.78 -46.77
C VAL A 25 -53.92 -20.88 -46.11
N ARG A 26 -54.25 -22.16 -46.32
CA ARG A 26 -53.48 -23.29 -45.76
C ARG A 26 -52.07 -23.38 -46.25
N PRO A 27 -51.75 -23.36 -47.56
CA PRO A 27 -50.33 -23.41 -48.03
C PRO A 27 -49.59 -22.14 -47.70
N VAL A 28 -50.25 -20.97 -47.68
CA VAL A 28 -49.64 -19.69 -47.25
C VAL A 28 -49.23 -19.71 -45.78
N LEU A 29 -50.09 -20.23 -44.91
CA LEU A 29 -49.85 -20.34 -43.47
C LEU A 29 -48.77 -21.39 -43.19
N LEU A 30 -48.67 -22.47 -44.00
CA LEU A 30 -47.68 -23.53 -43.87
C LEU A 30 -46.27 -23.07 -44.29
N VAL A 31 -46.17 -22.07 -45.18
CA VAL A 31 -44.87 -21.47 -45.56
C VAL A 31 -44.55 -20.21 -44.73
N LEU A 32 -45.55 -19.36 -44.47
CA LEU A 32 -45.37 -18.12 -43.71
C LEU A 32 -44.99 -18.39 -42.26
N GLY A 33 -45.58 -19.43 -41.63
CA GLY A 33 -45.29 -19.79 -40.25
C GLY A 33 -43.81 -20.10 -39.99
N PRO A 34 -43.20 -21.04 -40.73
CA PRO A 34 -41.75 -21.30 -40.63
C PRO A 34 -40.87 -20.10 -40.99
N VAL A 35 -41.27 -19.30 -42.00
CA VAL A 35 -40.50 -18.08 -42.35
C VAL A 35 -40.51 -17.06 -41.24
N VAL A 36 -41.69 -16.79 -40.64
CA VAL A 36 -41.79 -15.90 -39.48
C VAL A 36 -41.00 -16.44 -38.29
N ALA A 37 -41.03 -17.75 -38.04
CA ALA A 37 -40.28 -18.39 -36.97
C ALA A 37 -38.73 -18.24 -37.19
N VAL A 38 -38.28 -18.43 -38.45
CA VAL A 38 -36.87 -18.26 -38.82
C VAL A 38 -36.45 -16.79 -38.67
N VAL A 39 -37.26 -15.84 -39.14
CA VAL A 39 -36.99 -14.40 -39.01
C VAL A 39 -36.96 -13.99 -37.54
N ALA A 40 -37.92 -14.46 -36.74
CA ALA A 40 -37.95 -14.20 -35.29
C ALA A 40 -36.72 -14.82 -34.57
N ALA A 41 -36.36 -16.07 -34.89
CA ALA A 41 -35.18 -16.73 -34.34
C ALA A 41 -33.88 -16.02 -34.75
N LEU A 42 -33.79 -15.59 -36.01
CA LEU A 42 -32.66 -14.79 -36.51
C LEU A 42 -32.60 -13.44 -35.83
N GLY A 43 -33.73 -12.74 -35.64
CA GLY A 43 -33.79 -11.50 -34.90
C GLY A 43 -33.34 -11.66 -33.44
N PHE A 44 -33.80 -12.72 -32.77
CA PHE A 44 -33.42 -13.05 -31.40
C PHE A 44 -31.93 -13.41 -31.32
N TYR A 45 -31.41 -14.12 -32.28
CA TYR A 45 -29.96 -14.45 -32.38
C TYR A 45 -29.10 -13.20 -32.57
N LEU A 46 -29.49 -12.28 -33.47
CA LEU A 46 -28.76 -11.05 -33.76
C LEU A 46 -28.82 -10.04 -32.59
N MET A 47 -29.92 -10.05 -31.79
CA MET A 47 -30.03 -9.23 -30.59
C MET A 47 -29.27 -9.80 -29.40
N GLY A 48 -28.88 -11.07 -29.42
CA GLY A 48 -28.12 -11.74 -28.39
C GLY A 48 -26.61 -11.51 -28.52
N GLY A 49 -25.85 -11.82 -27.46
CA GLY A 49 -24.37 -11.86 -27.50
C GLY A 49 -23.66 -10.58 -27.10
N ARG A 50 -24.41 -9.47 -26.85
CA ARG A 50 -23.83 -8.21 -26.39
C ARG A 50 -23.41 -8.27 -24.92
N TYR A 51 -24.19 -8.94 -24.09
CA TYR A 51 -23.95 -9.04 -22.67
C TYR A 51 -23.37 -10.41 -22.31
N VAL A 52 -22.33 -10.39 -21.45
CA VAL A 52 -21.75 -11.58 -20.85
C VAL A 52 -22.08 -11.55 -19.37
N SER A 53 -22.92 -12.52 -18.94
CA SER A 53 -23.31 -12.66 -17.53
C SER A 53 -22.40 -13.67 -16.83
N ILE A 54 -21.86 -13.28 -15.67
CA ILE A 54 -20.95 -14.08 -14.86
C ILE A 54 -21.56 -14.20 -13.48
N ASP A 55 -21.86 -15.43 -13.08
CA ASP A 55 -22.45 -15.82 -11.80
C ASP A 55 -21.41 -16.09 -10.69
N ASN A 56 -20.17 -16.43 -11.09
CA ASN A 56 -19.10 -16.69 -10.14
C ASN A 56 -18.32 -15.40 -9.88
N ALA A 57 -18.91 -14.51 -9.11
CA ALA A 57 -18.33 -13.25 -8.74
C ALA A 57 -18.63 -12.90 -7.27
N TYR A 58 -17.67 -12.26 -6.61
CA TYR A 58 -17.73 -11.91 -5.19
C TYR A 58 -17.23 -10.51 -4.94
N VAL A 59 -17.88 -9.81 -4.01
CA VAL A 59 -17.38 -8.55 -3.50
C VAL A 59 -16.10 -8.80 -2.73
N GLN A 60 -15.06 -8.05 -3.05
CA GLN A 60 -13.77 -8.05 -2.35
C GLN A 60 -13.48 -6.65 -1.83
N VAL A 61 -12.72 -6.61 -0.75
CA VAL A 61 -12.20 -5.38 -0.14
C VAL A 61 -10.76 -5.61 0.29
N ASP A 62 -9.99 -4.54 0.30
CA ASP A 62 -8.64 -4.62 0.81
C ASP A 62 -8.67 -4.76 2.34
N LYS A 63 -7.87 -5.69 2.86
CA LYS A 63 -7.74 -5.94 4.30
C LYS A 63 -6.32 -5.59 4.71
N VAL A 64 -6.21 -4.67 5.64
CA VAL A 64 -4.92 -4.27 6.21
C VAL A 64 -4.76 -4.92 7.57
N ALA A 65 -3.71 -5.69 7.74
CA ALA A 65 -3.34 -6.23 9.05
C ALA A 65 -2.76 -5.10 9.90
N VAL A 66 -3.39 -4.78 11.01
CA VAL A 66 -2.92 -3.74 11.94
C VAL A 66 -1.90 -4.37 12.88
N ALA A 67 -0.63 -4.04 12.67
CA ALA A 67 0.48 -4.49 13.50
C ALA A 67 1.12 -3.30 14.23
N THR A 68 1.89 -3.59 15.27
CA THR A 68 2.72 -2.60 15.95
C THR A 68 4.15 -2.60 15.40
N ASP A 69 4.79 -1.43 15.37
CA ASP A 69 6.19 -1.30 14.97
C ASP A 69 7.17 -1.60 16.12
N VAL A 70 6.69 -1.57 17.37
CA VAL A 70 7.48 -1.82 18.58
C VAL A 70 6.85 -2.92 19.42
N SER A 71 7.67 -3.74 20.07
CA SER A 71 7.19 -4.81 20.93
C SER A 71 6.82 -4.27 22.31
N GLY A 72 5.70 -4.74 22.89
CA GLY A 72 5.29 -4.33 24.22
C GLY A 72 4.03 -5.03 24.72
N LEU A 73 3.67 -4.76 25.96
CA LEU A 73 2.39 -5.19 26.53
C LEU A 73 1.26 -4.29 26.04
N VAL A 74 0.13 -4.86 25.68
CA VAL A 74 -1.08 -4.11 25.34
C VAL A 74 -1.68 -3.51 26.61
N ALA A 75 -1.71 -2.20 26.70
CA ALA A 75 -2.31 -1.48 27.83
C ALA A 75 -3.83 -1.37 27.67
N SER A 76 -4.31 -0.97 26.50
CA SER A 76 -5.75 -0.86 26.19
C SER A 76 -6.02 -1.16 24.73
N VAL A 77 -7.24 -1.64 24.46
CA VAL A 77 -7.82 -1.72 23.12
C VAL A 77 -8.98 -0.74 23.10
N ASP A 78 -8.87 0.30 22.28
CA ASP A 78 -9.76 1.46 22.31
C ASP A 78 -10.92 1.36 21.28
N VAL A 79 -11.03 0.22 20.60
CA VAL A 79 -12.05 -0.06 19.58
C VAL A 79 -12.79 -1.37 19.86
N ALA A 80 -14.04 -1.43 19.41
CA ALA A 80 -14.88 -2.63 19.50
C ALA A 80 -14.93 -3.38 18.15
N GLU A 81 -15.36 -4.65 18.20
CA GLU A 81 -15.57 -5.47 17.00
C GLU A 81 -16.59 -4.81 16.06
N HIS A 82 -16.29 -4.77 14.77
CA HIS A 82 -17.08 -4.16 13.71
C HIS A 82 -17.31 -2.64 13.84
N GLN A 83 -16.51 -1.95 14.66
CA GLN A 83 -16.60 -0.50 14.80
C GLN A 83 -16.02 0.19 13.54
N PRO A 84 -16.74 1.17 12.94
CA PRO A 84 -16.17 2.02 11.91
C PRO A 84 -15.14 2.98 12.52
N VAL A 85 -14.00 3.10 11.86
CA VAL A 85 -12.90 4.00 12.26
C VAL A 85 -12.44 4.83 11.08
N LYS A 86 -11.92 6.01 11.37
CA LYS A 86 -11.32 6.91 10.38
C LYS A 86 -9.79 6.83 10.47
N ARG A 87 -9.14 7.18 9.39
CA ARG A 87 -7.69 7.33 9.36
C ARG A 87 -7.20 8.21 10.50
N GLY A 88 -6.25 7.71 11.28
CA GLY A 88 -5.68 8.39 12.45
C GLY A 88 -6.35 8.09 13.78
N ASP A 89 -7.54 7.45 13.80
CA ASP A 89 -8.19 7.03 15.04
C ASP A 89 -7.31 6.05 15.81
N VAL A 90 -7.31 6.15 17.14
CA VAL A 90 -6.53 5.25 17.99
C VAL A 90 -7.23 3.90 18.06
N LEU A 91 -6.48 2.84 17.77
CA LEU A 91 -6.98 1.47 17.75
C LEU A 91 -6.64 0.73 19.05
N PHE A 92 -5.40 0.79 19.45
CA PHE A 92 -4.94 0.25 20.74
C PHE A 92 -3.65 0.95 21.19
N ARG A 93 -3.30 0.75 22.45
CA ARG A 93 -2.12 1.32 23.07
C ARG A 93 -1.29 0.24 23.71
N LEU A 94 0.01 0.36 23.56
CA LEU A 94 0.98 -0.42 24.32
C LEU A 94 1.31 0.32 25.62
N ASP A 95 1.85 -0.41 26.59
CA ASP A 95 2.43 0.19 27.80
C ASP A 95 3.59 1.10 27.40
N ASP A 96 3.44 2.39 27.66
CA ASP A 96 4.40 3.43 27.28
C ASP A 96 5.48 3.68 28.34
N ALA A 97 5.36 3.11 29.54
CA ALA A 97 6.28 3.35 30.64
C ALA A 97 7.73 3.00 30.31
N PRO A 98 8.06 1.84 29.72
CA PRO A 98 9.43 1.52 29.30
C PRO A 98 9.99 2.49 28.26
N PHE A 99 9.13 2.96 27.36
CA PHE A 99 9.53 3.90 26.31
C PHE A 99 9.76 5.31 26.84
N LYS A 100 8.95 5.78 27.79
CA LYS A 100 9.18 7.04 28.51
C LYS A 100 10.52 7.03 29.23
N ILE A 101 10.82 5.96 29.94
CA ILE A 101 12.13 5.78 30.61
C ILE A 101 13.28 5.82 29.59
N ALA A 102 13.08 5.21 28.41
CA ALA A 102 14.09 5.25 27.35
C ALA A 102 14.31 6.68 26.80
N VAL A 103 13.24 7.47 26.64
CA VAL A 103 13.31 8.87 26.22
C VAL A 103 14.07 9.70 27.28
N GLU A 104 13.73 9.56 28.57
CA GLU A 104 14.40 10.27 29.65
C GLU A 104 15.90 9.93 29.72
N ARG A 105 16.24 8.65 29.56
CA ARG A 105 17.64 8.19 29.52
C ARG A 105 18.39 8.80 28.33
N ALA A 106 17.78 8.80 27.15
CA ALA A 106 18.39 9.37 25.95
C ALA A 106 18.54 10.90 26.05
N ALA A 107 17.55 11.59 26.65
CA ALA A 107 17.63 13.03 26.91
C ALA A 107 18.76 13.39 27.88
N ALA A 108 18.90 12.62 28.97
CA ALA A 108 20.02 12.78 29.89
C ALA A 108 21.38 12.52 29.19
N GLY A 109 21.45 11.52 28.30
CA GLY A 109 22.62 11.25 27.49
C GLY A 109 22.99 12.42 26.56
N LEU A 110 22.00 13.04 25.93
CA LEU A 110 22.20 14.23 25.08
C LEU A 110 22.72 15.42 25.90
N ALA A 111 22.13 15.67 27.08
CA ALA A 111 22.61 16.74 27.97
C ALA A 111 24.02 16.51 28.44
N SER A 112 24.37 15.27 28.79
CA SER A 112 25.75 14.89 29.16
C SER A 112 26.73 15.12 28.02
N ALA A 113 26.42 14.68 26.81
CA ALA A 113 27.25 14.89 25.61
C ALA A 113 27.45 16.38 25.31
N ARG A 114 26.41 17.20 25.48
CA ARG A 114 26.52 18.65 25.33
C ARG A 114 27.47 19.26 26.34
N ASN A 115 27.30 18.97 27.63
CA ASN A 115 28.12 19.53 28.71
C ASN A 115 29.60 19.14 28.54
N GLU A 116 29.86 17.91 28.14
CA GLU A 116 31.22 17.43 27.90
C GLU A 116 31.88 18.15 26.71
N LEU A 117 31.14 18.31 25.60
CA LEU A 117 31.65 19.06 24.45
C LEU A 117 31.89 20.55 24.76
N GLU A 118 31.03 21.19 25.56
CA GLU A 118 31.19 22.56 26.05
C GLU A 118 32.46 22.65 26.90
N SER A 119 32.70 21.68 27.80
CA SER A 119 33.93 21.60 28.61
C SER A 119 35.18 21.42 27.74
N GLN A 120 35.14 20.52 26.77
CA GLN A 120 36.25 20.29 25.85
C GLN A 120 36.55 21.53 25.00
N LYS A 121 35.55 22.24 24.51
CA LYS A 121 35.73 23.53 23.81
C LYS A 121 36.35 24.59 24.69
N SER A 122 35.93 24.69 25.94
CA SER A 122 36.54 25.61 26.90
C SER A 122 38.03 25.29 27.15
N SER A 123 38.35 24.01 27.29
CA SER A 123 39.73 23.55 27.43
C SER A 123 40.58 23.86 26.21
N TYR A 124 39.99 23.66 25.01
CA TYR A 124 40.67 24.02 23.76
C TYR A 124 40.95 25.52 23.65
N GLN A 125 39.99 26.39 23.98
CA GLN A 125 40.16 27.83 23.98
C GLN A 125 41.23 28.28 25.00
N GLN A 126 41.15 27.73 26.22
CA GLN A 126 42.15 28.01 27.24
C GLN A 126 43.57 27.65 26.75
N LYS A 127 43.74 26.51 26.08
CA LYS A 127 45.02 26.11 25.52
C LYS A 127 45.48 27.02 24.38
N GLN A 128 44.57 27.55 23.56
CA GLN A 128 44.87 28.55 22.54
C GLN A 128 45.43 29.84 23.17
N ASP A 129 44.81 30.31 24.26
CA ASP A 129 45.26 31.53 24.98
C ASP A 129 46.64 31.30 25.61
N GLU A 130 46.91 30.13 26.21
CA GLU A 130 48.23 29.74 26.72
C GLU A 130 49.30 29.73 25.61
N ILE A 131 48.99 29.23 24.43
CA ILE A 131 49.90 29.24 23.28
C ILE A 131 50.22 30.65 22.84
N GLN A 132 49.26 31.58 22.83
CA GLN A 132 49.52 32.99 22.51
C GLN A 132 50.51 33.61 23.51
N LEU A 133 50.41 33.30 24.81
CA LEU A 133 51.34 33.73 25.83
C LEU A 133 52.76 33.15 25.59
N LEU A 134 52.84 31.83 25.35
CA LEU A 134 54.10 31.15 25.07
C LEU A 134 54.75 31.62 23.77
N GLN A 135 53.95 32.02 22.76
CA GLN A 135 54.53 32.67 21.56
C GLN A 135 55.16 34.02 21.84
N ALA A 136 54.47 34.82 22.68
CA ALA A 136 55.07 36.12 23.12
C ALA A 136 56.39 35.93 23.89
N ASP A 137 56.44 34.96 24.80
CA ASP A 137 57.63 34.58 25.55
C ASP A 137 58.78 34.12 24.62
N GLN A 138 58.46 33.24 23.66
CA GLN A 138 59.43 32.78 22.67
C GLN A 138 60.02 33.95 21.89
N VAL A 139 59.17 34.86 21.39
CA VAL A 139 59.68 36.05 20.65
C VAL A 139 60.55 36.95 21.52
N PHE A 140 60.26 37.08 22.83
CA PHE A 140 61.04 37.82 23.75
C PHE A 140 62.42 37.18 23.97
N PHE A 141 62.45 35.87 24.30
CA PHE A 141 63.76 35.19 24.57
C PHE A 141 64.59 35.02 23.29
N ASP A 142 63.98 34.85 22.12
CA ASP A 142 64.70 34.82 20.84
C ASP A 142 65.40 36.19 20.55
N ARG A 143 64.74 37.32 20.86
CA ARG A 143 65.34 38.64 20.73
C ARG A 143 66.43 38.87 21.73
N GLU A 144 66.25 38.41 22.98
CA GLU A 144 67.30 38.53 24.02
C GLU A 144 68.55 37.71 23.66
N PHE A 145 68.34 36.46 23.18
CA PHE A 145 69.42 35.62 22.68
C PHE A 145 70.25 36.32 21.54
N LYS A 146 69.54 36.87 20.54
CA LYS A 146 70.14 37.59 19.43
C LYS A 146 70.95 38.79 19.92
N ARG A 147 70.44 39.57 20.89
CA ARG A 147 71.06 40.69 21.47
C ARG A 147 72.39 40.27 22.23
N GLN A 148 72.29 39.21 23.03
CA GLN A 148 73.45 38.68 23.75
C GLN A 148 74.51 38.11 22.80
N ALA A 149 74.08 37.45 21.70
CA ALA A 149 75.00 36.95 20.69
C ALA A 149 75.79 38.10 19.98
N ASP A 150 75.04 39.19 19.65
CA ASP A 150 75.71 40.38 19.07
C ASP A 150 76.69 41.06 20.03
N LEU A 151 76.32 41.28 21.30
CA LEU A 151 77.19 41.83 22.32
C LEU A 151 78.44 40.94 22.57
N SER A 152 78.27 39.62 22.59
CA SER A 152 79.35 38.68 22.75
C SER A 152 80.36 38.72 21.58
N SER A 153 79.88 38.88 20.34
CA SER A 153 80.67 38.99 19.14
C SER A 153 81.58 40.26 19.17
N HIS A 154 81.13 41.29 19.88
CA HIS A 154 81.88 42.52 20.09
C HIS A 154 82.67 42.56 21.41
N GLY A 155 82.68 41.40 22.14
CA GLY A 155 83.41 41.28 23.41
C GLY A 155 82.77 42.02 24.61
N ALA A 156 81.50 42.43 24.49
CA ALA A 156 80.78 43.19 25.50
C ALA A 156 79.81 42.30 26.37
N ALA A 157 79.70 40.96 26.12
CA ALA A 157 79.03 40.01 26.95
C ALA A 157 79.90 38.79 27.26
N THR A 158 79.62 38.09 28.38
CA THR A 158 80.32 36.87 28.76
C THR A 158 79.70 35.63 28.09
N ASN A 159 80.57 34.59 27.87
CA ASN A 159 80.00 33.29 27.32
C ASN A 159 78.93 32.73 28.21
N GLN A 160 79.03 32.90 29.55
CA GLN A 160 77.94 32.43 30.46
C GLN A 160 76.66 33.16 30.24
N GLN A 161 76.58 34.44 29.90
CA GLN A 161 75.39 35.20 29.58
C GLN A 161 74.78 34.73 28.24
N LEU A 162 75.63 34.45 27.25
CA LEU A 162 75.22 33.91 25.97
C LEU A 162 74.57 32.51 26.13
N ASP A 163 75.26 31.59 26.83
CA ASP A 163 74.76 30.24 27.09
C ASP A 163 73.44 30.25 27.85
N LEU A 164 73.29 31.13 28.86
CA LEU A 164 72.07 31.29 29.60
C LEU A 164 70.94 31.78 28.72
N SER A 165 71.15 32.77 27.86
CA SER A 165 70.15 33.32 26.96
C SER A 165 69.76 32.30 25.88
N GLN A 166 70.70 31.51 25.38
CA GLN A 166 70.43 30.39 24.46
C GLN A 166 69.56 29.33 25.12
N HIS A 167 69.92 28.90 26.34
CA HIS A 167 69.09 27.91 27.07
C HIS A 167 67.68 28.40 27.35
N GLN A 168 67.46 29.67 27.66
CA GLN A 168 66.17 30.30 27.85
C GLN A 168 65.36 30.29 26.56
N ALA A 169 65.93 30.67 25.40
CA ALA A 169 65.31 30.67 24.12
C ALA A 169 64.88 29.24 23.68
N ASP A 170 65.78 28.26 23.84
CA ASP A 170 65.50 26.85 23.54
C ASP A 170 64.44 26.27 24.45
N THR A 171 64.36 26.64 25.71
CA THR A 171 63.32 26.23 26.66
C THR A 171 61.99 26.80 26.26
N ALA A 172 61.93 28.09 25.88
CA ALA A 172 60.67 28.71 25.43
C ALA A 172 60.10 28.04 24.14
N ARG A 173 61.02 27.73 23.19
CA ARG A 173 60.65 27.03 21.96
C ARG A 173 60.03 25.64 22.24
N ARG A 174 60.69 24.86 23.13
CA ARG A 174 60.24 23.51 23.51
C ARG A 174 58.92 23.56 24.25
N LYS A 175 58.69 24.53 25.15
CA LYS A 175 57.40 24.72 25.84
C LYS A 175 56.30 25.04 24.86
N LEU A 176 56.54 25.96 23.91
CA LEU A 176 55.51 26.25 22.86
C LEU A 176 55.22 25.03 22.04
N ALA A 177 56.24 24.28 21.57
CA ALA A 177 55.97 23.05 20.79
C ALA A 177 55.16 22.00 21.58
N ALA A 178 55.47 21.82 22.88
CA ALA A 178 54.67 20.91 23.73
C ALA A 178 53.20 21.33 23.84
N SER A 179 52.94 22.63 24.12
CA SER A 179 51.56 23.14 24.17
C SER A 179 50.83 23.06 22.84
N GLN A 180 51.54 23.21 21.71
CA GLN A 180 50.95 23.02 20.38
C GLN A 180 50.54 21.55 20.14
N HIS A 181 51.34 20.58 20.60
CA HIS A 181 50.97 19.16 20.55
C HIS A 181 49.75 18.85 21.42
N GLU A 182 49.66 19.43 22.62
CA GLU A 182 48.51 19.30 23.51
C GLU A 182 47.25 19.89 22.87
N LEU A 183 47.35 21.07 22.21
CA LEU A 183 46.23 21.66 21.46
C LEU A 183 45.76 20.73 20.35
N GLY A 184 46.68 20.08 19.62
CA GLY A 184 46.37 19.08 18.61
C GLY A 184 45.60 17.88 19.17
N ALA A 185 45.96 17.42 20.38
CA ALA A 185 45.22 16.36 21.07
C ALA A 185 43.78 16.79 21.44
N LEU A 186 43.61 18.00 21.99
CA LEU A 186 42.32 18.57 22.30
C LEU A 186 41.44 18.78 21.03
N ALA A 187 42.07 19.19 19.91
CA ALA A 187 41.38 19.29 18.64
C ALA A 187 40.91 17.92 18.13
N ALA A 188 41.72 16.86 18.34
CA ALA A 188 41.32 15.49 17.96
C ALA A 188 40.10 14.99 18.78
N GLU A 189 40.02 15.32 20.08
CA GLU A 189 38.86 15.04 20.92
C GLU A 189 37.60 15.73 20.41
N LEU A 190 37.73 16.91 19.79
CA LEU A 190 36.64 17.63 19.07
C LEU A 190 36.52 17.17 17.62
N SER A 191 36.87 15.91 17.32
CA SER A 191 36.76 15.30 15.98
C SER A 191 37.58 16.05 14.90
N GLY A 192 38.63 16.75 15.27
CA GLY A 192 39.45 17.58 14.38
C GLY A 192 38.76 18.86 13.90
N GLN A 193 37.60 19.20 14.43
CA GLN A 193 36.78 20.36 14.04
C GLN A 193 36.38 21.20 15.26
N PRO A 194 37.33 21.86 15.93
CA PRO A 194 37.07 22.60 17.16
C PRO A 194 36.15 23.82 16.96
N ASP A 195 36.09 24.37 15.74
CA ASP A 195 35.28 25.56 15.42
C ASP A 195 33.81 25.28 15.22
N LEU A 196 33.42 24.00 14.99
CA LEU A 196 32.01 23.64 14.86
C LEU A 196 31.21 23.96 16.14
N ALA A 197 29.97 24.39 15.97
CA ALA A 197 29.04 24.51 17.08
C ALA A 197 28.84 23.15 17.78
N VAL A 198 28.55 23.16 19.07
CA VAL A 198 28.37 21.93 19.87
C VAL A 198 27.28 21.04 19.24
N GLU A 199 26.23 21.64 18.74
CA GLU A 199 25.07 20.96 18.11
C GLU A 199 25.42 20.30 16.76
N GLN A 200 26.56 20.69 16.16
CA GLN A 200 27.05 20.12 14.89
C GLN A 200 28.12 19.07 15.09
N GLN A 201 28.63 18.93 16.31
CA GLN A 201 29.63 17.92 16.63
C GLN A 201 29.09 16.50 16.48
N PRO A 202 29.85 15.55 15.90
CA PRO A 202 29.36 14.17 15.65
C PRO A 202 28.85 13.48 16.91
N ARG A 203 29.47 13.72 18.05
CA ARG A 203 29.05 13.13 19.33
C ARG A 203 27.70 13.65 19.80
N TYR A 204 27.42 14.94 19.62
CA TYR A 204 26.13 15.53 19.91
C TYR A 204 25.05 14.96 18.98
N LEU A 205 25.34 14.88 17.68
CA LEU A 205 24.43 14.34 16.67
C LEU A 205 24.11 12.86 16.94
N ALA A 206 25.08 12.07 17.37
CA ALA A 206 24.85 10.68 17.75
C ALA A 206 23.92 10.56 18.98
N ALA A 207 24.14 11.37 20.02
CA ALA A 207 23.28 11.40 21.20
C ALA A 207 21.86 11.90 20.86
N LYS A 208 21.75 12.88 19.97
CA LYS A 208 20.47 13.37 19.46
C LYS A 208 19.73 12.29 18.70
N ALA A 209 20.39 11.55 17.81
CA ALA A 209 19.79 10.44 17.08
C ALA A 209 19.24 9.33 18.00
N MET A 210 19.92 9.08 19.13
CA MET A 210 19.41 8.16 20.17
C MET A 210 18.11 8.70 20.81
N LEU A 211 18.05 10.01 21.11
CA LEU A 211 16.84 10.64 21.65
C LEU A 211 15.71 10.60 20.63
N ASP A 212 15.96 10.96 19.38
CA ASP A 212 14.98 10.95 18.30
C ASP A 212 14.42 9.53 18.09
N THR A 213 15.29 8.50 18.16
CA THR A 213 14.86 7.09 18.07
C THR A 213 13.97 6.69 19.25
N ALA A 214 14.33 7.09 20.47
CA ALA A 214 13.51 6.78 21.65
C ALA A 214 12.14 7.47 21.58
N GLN A 215 12.07 8.72 21.13
CA GLN A 215 10.83 9.47 20.92
C GLN A 215 9.98 8.84 19.81
N TYR A 216 10.59 8.43 18.70
CA TYR A 216 9.91 7.70 17.64
C TYR A 216 9.26 6.44 18.17
N ASN A 217 10.00 5.62 18.91
CA ASN A 217 9.48 4.38 19.50
C ASN A 217 8.34 4.65 20.49
N LEU A 218 8.43 5.70 21.29
CA LEU A 218 7.35 6.13 22.18
C LEU A 218 6.10 6.53 21.37
N GLY A 219 6.26 7.25 20.28
CA GLY A 219 5.15 7.59 19.38
C GLY A 219 4.47 6.36 18.77
N ARG A 220 5.22 5.27 18.57
CA ARG A 220 4.71 4.01 18.02
C ARG A 220 3.98 3.12 19.04
N THR A 221 3.99 3.46 20.32
CA THR A 221 3.16 2.77 21.32
C THR A 221 1.67 3.02 21.14
N VAL A 222 1.28 4.09 20.45
CA VAL A 222 -0.11 4.38 20.09
C VAL A 222 -0.35 3.98 18.64
N VAL A 223 -1.01 2.84 18.45
CA VAL A 223 -1.31 2.33 17.12
C VAL A 223 -2.60 2.95 16.60
N ARG A 224 -2.51 3.52 15.40
CA ARG A 224 -3.60 4.26 14.76
C ARG A 224 -4.03 3.61 13.46
N ALA A 225 -5.29 3.84 13.07
CA ALA A 225 -5.84 3.38 11.80
C ALA A 225 -5.07 4.01 10.62
N PRO A 226 -4.53 3.18 9.70
CA PRO A 226 -3.81 3.68 8.53
C PRO A 226 -4.76 4.29 7.48
N ASP A 227 -6.01 3.81 7.43
CA ASP A 227 -7.05 4.29 6.53
C ASP A 227 -8.45 4.17 7.15
N ASN A 228 -9.47 4.66 6.44
CA ASN A 228 -10.88 4.50 6.84
C ASN A 228 -11.31 3.05 6.68
N GLY A 229 -12.04 2.51 7.65
CA GLY A 229 -12.47 1.13 7.55
C GLY A 229 -13.30 0.64 8.72
N ILE A 230 -13.56 -0.65 8.73
CA ILE A 230 -14.24 -1.35 9.80
C ILE A 230 -13.27 -2.34 10.44
N VAL A 231 -13.16 -2.28 11.76
CA VAL A 231 -12.26 -3.17 12.51
C VAL A 231 -12.87 -4.57 12.59
N ALA A 232 -12.03 -5.59 12.40
CA ALA A 232 -12.42 -7.01 12.48
C ALA A 232 -11.37 -7.84 13.23
N ASN A 233 -11.83 -8.88 13.93
CA ASN A 233 -11.01 -9.78 14.75
C ASN A 233 -10.36 -9.08 15.96
N VAL A 234 -11.01 -8.09 16.55
CA VAL A 234 -10.50 -7.36 17.74
C VAL A 234 -10.32 -8.30 18.93
N SER A 235 -11.15 -9.34 19.05
CA SER A 235 -11.08 -10.33 20.11
C SER A 235 -9.77 -11.11 20.20
N SER A 236 -8.94 -11.06 19.13
CA SER A 236 -7.61 -11.67 19.11
C SER A 236 -6.59 -10.89 19.95
N LEU A 237 -6.84 -9.62 20.26
CA LEU A 237 -5.97 -8.76 21.04
C LEU A 237 -6.60 -8.39 22.38
N ARG A 238 -5.89 -8.67 23.48
CA ARG A 238 -6.40 -8.39 24.83
C ARG A 238 -5.42 -7.54 25.65
N PRO A 239 -5.93 -6.63 26.50
CA PRO A 239 -5.07 -5.96 27.48
C PRO A 239 -4.27 -6.97 28.33
N GLY A 240 -2.99 -6.66 28.56
CA GLY A 240 -2.04 -7.55 29.24
C GLY A 240 -1.35 -8.57 28.33
N GLN A 241 -1.73 -8.68 27.07
CA GLN A 241 -1.06 -9.53 26.09
C GLN A 241 0.23 -8.89 25.62
N TYR A 242 1.31 -9.67 25.47
CA TYR A 242 2.54 -9.20 24.84
C TYR A 242 2.43 -9.32 23.32
N LEU A 243 2.69 -8.22 22.61
CA LEU A 243 2.67 -8.16 21.16
C LEU A 243 4.08 -7.87 20.66
N ALA A 244 4.62 -8.75 19.82
CA ALA A 244 5.91 -8.53 19.16
C ALA A 244 5.77 -7.59 17.97
N ALA A 245 6.81 -6.82 17.67
CA ALA A 245 6.84 -5.96 16.49
C ALA A 245 6.56 -6.75 15.20
N GLY A 246 5.73 -6.21 14.32
CA GLY A 246 5.32 -6.86 13.07
C GLY A 246 4.22 -7.91 13.23
N THR A 247 3.81 -8.25 14.45
CA THR A 247 2.71 -9.20 14.68
C THR A 247 1.37 -8.49 14.55
N PRO A 248 0.43 -8.96 13.70
CA PRO A 248 -0.90 -8.38 13.59
C PRO A 248 -1.70 -8.59 14.88
N GLY A 249 -2.27 -7.51 15.41
CA GLY A 249 -3.22 -7.58 16.51
C GLY A 249 -4.63 -7.92 16.01
N PHE A 250 -5.07 -7.28 14.95
CA PHE A 250 -6.35 -7.49 14.29
C PHE A 250 -6.33 -6.92 12.86
N SER A 251 -7.46 -6.95 12.15
CA SER A 251 -7.55 -6.51 10.76
C SER A 251 -8.44 -5.28 10.62
N LEU A 252 -8.06 -4.39 9.72
CA LEU A 252 -8.89 -3.28 9.23
C LEU A 252 -9.38 -3.62 7.83
N VAL A 253 -10.69 -3.62 7.63
CA VAL A 253 -11.35 -3.83 6.35
C VAL A 253 -11.66 -2.46 5.77
N GLU A 254 -11.01 -2.08 4.68
CA GLU A 254 -11.21 -0.79 4.03
C GLU A 254 -12.63 -0.69 3.45
N THR A 255 -13.26 0.49 3.59
CA THR A 255 -14.61 0.72 3.06
C THR A 255 -14.62 1.51 1.76
N ASP A 256 -13.50 2.14 1.42
CA ASP A 256 -13.42 3.05 0.28
C ASP A 256 -12.99 2.36 -1.02
N ARG A 257 -12.33 1.19 -0.92
CA ARG A 257 -11.84 0.40 -2.05
C ARG A 257 -12.54 -0.94 -2.14
N ILE A 258 -13.76 -0.90 -2.67
CA ILE A 258 -14.56 -2.10 -2.91
C ILE A 258 -14.48 -2.45 -4.40
N TRP A 259 -14.22 -3.70 -4.70
CA TRP A 259 -14.18 -4.22 -6.06
C TRP A 259 -14.83 -5.60 -6.14
N VAL A 260 -15.15 -6.06 -7.34
CA VAL A 260 -15.69 -7.40 -7.56
C VAL A 260 -14.64 -8.27 -8.24
N ALA A 261 -14.37 -9.42 -7.63
CA ALA A 261 -13.61 -10.50 -8.23
C ALA A 261 -14.58 -11.41 -8.96
N ALA A 262 -14.57 -11.37 -10.29
CA ALA A 262 -15.33 -12.25 -11.14
C ALA A 262 -14.42 -13.32 -11.74
N ASN A 263 -14.93 -14.56 -11.87
CA ASN A 263 -14.18 -15.69 -12.39
C ASN A 263 -14.93 -16.30 -13.60
N PRO A 264 -14.98 -15.57 -14.73
CA PRO A 264 -15.57 -16.09 -15.97
C PRO A 264 -14.84 -17.33 -16.47
N LYS A 265 -15.55 -18.15 -17.23
CA LYS A 265 -14.93 -19.21 -18.02
C LYS A 265 -14.13 -18.60 -19.17
N GLU A 266 -13.05 -19.26 -19.62
CA GLU A 266 -12.25 -18.79 -20.75
C GLU A 266 -13.08 -18.54 -22.01
N THR A 267 -14.17 -19.31 -22.21
CA THR A 267 -15.10 -19.17 -23.33
C THR A 267 -15.98 -17.91 -23.25
N GLU A 268 -16.14 -17.33 -22.08
CA GLU A 268 -16.92 -16.10 -21.83
C GLU A 268 -16.09 -14.84 -22.06
N LEU A 269 -14.76 -14.96 -22.16
CA LEU A 269 -13.82 -13.84 -22.28
C LEU A 269 -13.55 -13.40 -23.71
N THR A 270 -14.11 -14.04 -24.72
CA THR A 270 -13.79 -13.82 -26.15
C THR A 270 -13.87 -12.33 -26.55
N TYR A 271 -14.83 -11.59 -26.01
CA TYR A 271 -15.07 -10.17 -26.32
C TYR A 271 -14.93 -9.25 -25.12
N VAL A 272 -14.47 -9.78 -23.98
CA VAL A 272 -14.30 -8.99 -22.74
C VAL A 272 -12.95 -8.27 -22.80
N GLN A 273 -13.00 -6.95 -22.60
CA GLN A 273 -11.82 -6.07 -22.60
C GLN A 273 -11.84 -5.12 -21.40
N PRO A 274 -10.67 -4.65 -20.96
CA PRO A 274 -10.60 -3.60 -19.96
C PRO A 274 -11.39 -2.35 -20.36
N ASN A 275 -11.92 -1.65 -19.36
CA ASN A 275 -12.77 -0.44 -19.47
C ASN A 275 -14.18 -0.65 -20.01
N GLN A 276 -14.63 -1.86 -20.28
CA GLN A 276 -16.02 -2.12 -20.61
C GLN A 276 -16.93 -1.87 -19.41
N PRO A 277 -18.14 -1.31 -19.64
CA PRO A 277 -19.11 -1.08 -18.58
C PRO A 277 -19.72 -2.41 -18.08
N VAL A 278 -19.91 -2.48 -16.77
CA VAL A 278 -20.48 -3.65 -16.10
C VAL A 278 -21.61 -3.22 -15.18
N ASN A 279 -22.73 -3.94 -15.25
CA ASN A 279 -23.78 -3.87 -14.24
C ASN A 279 -23.56 -5.00 -13.24
N VAL A 280 -23.58 -4.66 -11.96
CA VAL A 280 -23.40 -5.63 -10.87
C VAL A 280 -24.66 -5.65 -10.03
N THR A 281 -25.24 -6.82 -9.86
CA THR A 281 -26.37 -7.08 -8.97
C THR A 281 -25.88 -7.93 -7.80
N VAL A 282 -26.28 -7.57 -6.59
CA VAL A 282 -25.88 -8.25 -5.36
C VAL A 282 -27.05 -9.04 -4.84
N ASP A 283 -26.89 -10.33 -4.59
CA ASP A 283 -27.98 -11.23 -4.16
C ASP A 283 -28.72 -10.74 -2.91
N THR A 284 -27.97 -10.08 -2.01
CA THR A 284 -28.52 -9.53 -0.75
C THR A 284 -29.45 -8.32 -0.98
N TYR A 285 -29.31 -7.61 -2.10
CA TYR A 285 -30.04 -6.38 -2.39
C TYR A 285 -30.76 -6.46 -3.75
N PRO A 286 -31.80 -7.27 -3.88
CA PRO A 286 -32.52 -7.44 -5.13
C PRO A 286 -33.10 -6.10 -5.61
N GLY A 287 -32.90 -5.79 -6.89
CA GLY A 287 -33.41 -4.58 -7.53
C GLY A 287 -32.44 -3.36 -7.43
N VAL A 288 -31.31 -3.48 -6.78
CA VAL A 288 -30.27 -2.45 -6.79
C VAL A 288 -29.16 -2.87 -7.74
N VAL A 289 -28.81 -2.01 -8.69
CA VAL A 289 -27.73 -2.24 -9.67
C VAL A 289 -26.60 -1.28 -9.38
N TRP A 290 -25.42 -1.82 -9.18
CA TRP A 290 -24.17 -1.04 -9.11
C TRP A 290 -23.54 -0.97 -10.48
N LYS A 291 -23.08 0.20 -10.87
CA LYS A 291 -22.30 0.36 -12.09
C LYS A 291 -20.82 0.18 -11.79
N GLY A 292 -20.15 -0.48 -12.70
CA GLY A 292 -18.71 -0.70 -12.62
C GLY A 292 -18.07 -0.69 -14.01
N THR A 293 -16.77 -0.91 -14.02
CA THR A 293 -15.98 -1.09 -15.23
C THR A 293 -15.01 -2.24 -15.03
N VAL A 294 -14.75 -2.99 -16.09
CA VAL A 294 -13.68 -3.99 -16.09
C VAL A 294 -12.35 -3.27 -15.88
N GLU A 295 -11.70 -3.52 -14.74
CA GLU A 295 -10.41 -2.91 -14.43
C GLU A 295 -9.26 -3.69 -15.06
N SER A 296 -9.27 -5.01 -14.92
CA SER A 296 -8.24 -5.89 -15.46
C SER A 296 -8.75 -7.32 -15.60
N VAL A 297 -8.16 -8.04 -16.54
CA VAL A 297 -8.32 -9.49 -16.71
C VAL A 297 -6.98 -10.13 -16.42
N SER A 298 -6.95 -11.20 -15.63
CA SER A 298 -5.73 -11.92 -15.28
C SER A 298 -5.05 -12.49 -16.52
N PRO A 299 -3.71 -12.45 -16.61
CA PRO A 299 -2.96 -13.04 -17.73
C PRO A 299 -2.93 -14.57 -17.68
N ALA A 300 -3.37 -15.21 -16.59
CA ALA A 300 -3.37 -16.65 -16.42
C ALA A 300 -4.60 -17.13 -15.64
N SER A 301 -4.91 -18.42 -15.77
CA SER A 301 -6.02 -19.04 -15.05
C SER A 301 -5.75 -19.11 -13.54
N ALA A 302 -6.81 -19.22 -12.74
CA ALA A 302 -6.70 -19.39 -11.30
C ALA A 302 -5.91 -20.67 -10.91
N ALA A 303 -5.94 -21.68 -11.76
CA ALA A 303 -5.22 -22.94 -11.54
C ALA A 303 -3.68 -22.78 -11.60
N GLU A 304 -3.18 -21.88 -12.45
CA GLU A 304 -1.73 -21.61 -12.59
C GLU A 304 -1.14 -20.93 -11.35
N PHE A 305 -1.93 -20.13 -10.65
CA PHE A 305 -1.50 -19.46 -9.40
C PHE A 305 -1.75 -20.31 -8.15
N SER A 306 -2.28 -21.53 -8.30
CA SER A 306 -2.48 -22.43 -7.18
C SER A 306 -1.15 -23.00 -6.69
N MET A 307 -0.96 -23.11 -5.38
CA MET A 307 0.21 -23.78 -4.79
C MET A 307 0.30 -25.28 -5.15
N LEU A 308 -0.82 -25.90 -5.55
CA LEU A 308 -0.93 -27.28 -6.03
C LEU A 308 -1.73 -27.28 -7.33
N PRO A 309 -1.09 -27.00 -8.48
CA PRO A 309 -1.77 -27.10 -9.76
C PRO A 309 -2.29 -28.51 -9.99
N ALA A 310 -3.52 -28.64 -10.46
CA ALA A 310 -4.10 -29.92 -10.80
C ALA A 310 -3.33 -30.55 -11.97
N GLN A 311 -2.44 -31.49 -11.69
CA GLN A 311 -1.73 -32.26 -12.71
C GLN A 311 -2.54 -33.51 -13.04
N ASN A 312 -3.16 -33.55 -14.22
CA ASN A 312 -3.79 -34.74 -14.75
C ASN A 312 -2.71 -35.69 -15.32
N SER A 313 -2.02 -36.40 -14.43
CA SER A 313 -0.98 -37.38 -14.80
C SER A 313 -1.50 -38.80 -15.00
N SER A 314 -2.80 -39.04 -14.80
CA SER A 314 -3.44 -40.37 -14.87
C SER A 314 -4.07 -40.63 -16.24
N GLY A 315 -3.32 -40.75 -17.33
CA GLY A 315 -3.68 -41.40 -18.61
C GLY A 315 -5.02 -41.04 -19.31
N ASN A 316 -6.00 -40.51 -18.65
CA ASN A 316 -7.29 -40.10 -19.19
C ASN A 316 -7.43 -38.56 -19.16
N TRP A 317 -7.02 -37.92 -20.25
CA TRP A 317 -7.09 -36.48 -20.36
C TRP A 317 -8.53 -36.02 -20.65
N VAL A 318 -9.07 -35.15 -19.81
CA VAL A 318 -10.37 -34.47 -20.01
C VAL A 318 -10.13 -32.97 -20.09
N LYS A 319 -10.60 -32.32 -21.19
CA LYS A 319 -10.55 -30.88 -21.33
C LYS A 319 -11.53 -30.24 -20.35
N VAL A 320 -11.01 -29.54 -19.34
CA VAL A 320 -11.80 -28.75 -18.39
C VAL A 320 -11.64 -27.29 -18.72
N VAL A 321 -12.76 -26.59 -18.93
CA VAL A 321 -12.79 -25.14 -19.18
C VAL A 321 -12.22 -24.42 -17.96
N GLN A 322 -11.17 -23.62 -18.17
CA GLN A 322 -10.50 -22.88 -17.10
C GLN A 322 -11.25 -21.60 -16.77
N ARG A 323 -11.12 -21.13 -15.52
CA ARG A 323 -11.63 -19.84 -15.09
C ARG A 323 -10.48 -18.85 -14.98
N ILE A 324 -10.69 -17.66 -15.52
CA ILE A 324 -9.69 -16.59 -15.56
C ILE A 324 -10.18 -15.45 -14.65
N PRO A 325 -9.50 -15.15 -13.54
CA PRO A 325 -9.91 -14.09 -12.64
C PRO A 325 -9.90 -12.73 -13.34
N MET A 326 -10.89 -11.92 -13.04
CA MET A 326 -10.94 -10.53 -13.49
C MET A 326 -11.38 -9.64 -12.34
N ARG A 327 -10.95 -8.39 -12.38
CA ARG A 327 -11.29 -7.35 -11.42
C ARG A 327 -12.21 -6.34 -12.05
N ILE A 328 -13.32 -6.06 -11.36
CA ILE A 328 -14.30 -5.04 -11.75
C ILE A 328 -14.30 -3.96 -10.68
N ARG A 329 -14.00 -2.74 -11.09
CA ARG A 329 -14.06 -1.57 -10.23
C ARG A 329 -15.49 -1.08 -10.14
N LEU A 330 -16.01 -0.97 -8.92
CA LEU A 330 -17.34 -0.42 -8.67
C LEU A 330 -17.30 1.11 -8.58
N GLN A 331 -18.33 1.75 -9.12
CA GLN A 331 -18.57 3.17 -8.94
C GLN A 331 -19.57 3.34 -7.80
N ARG A 332 -19.10 3.93 -6.69
CA ARG A 332 -19.95 4.22 -5.54
C ARG A 332 -20.93 5.33 -5.90
N GLN A 333 -22.20 5.14 -5.62
CA GLN A 333 -23.24 6.16 -5.73
C GLN A 333 -23.80 6.43 -4.33
N ASP A 334 -24.07 7.70 -4.05
CA ASP A 334 -24.67 8.07 -2.77
C ASP A 334 -26.05 7.45 -2.59
N GLY A 335 -26.34 6.95 -1.40
CA GLY A 335 -27.62 6.30 -1.07
C GLY A 335 -27.70 4.82 -1.38
N GLN A 336 -26.67 4.20 -1.96
CA GLN A 336 -26.64 2.75 -2.14
C GLN A 336 -26.28 2.01 -0.84
N PRO A 337 -26.82 0.79 -0.61
CA PRO A 337 -26.47 -0.03 0.53
C PRO A 337 -24.95 -0.33 0.59
N VAL A 338 -24.44 -0.50 1.81
CA VAL A 338 -23.03 -0.82 2.03
C VAL A 338 -22.75 -2.27 1.64
N LEU A 339 -21.82 -2.46 0.73
CA LEU A 339 -21.36 -3.78 0.33
C LEU A 339 -20.36 -4.33 1.36
N ARG A 340 -20.42 -5.64 1.59
CA ARG A 340 -19.51 -6.36 2.48
C ARG A 340 -18.69 -7.38 1.70
N ALA A 341 -17.46 -7.60 2.13
CA ALA A 341 -16.60 -8.62 1.54
C ALA A 341 -17.24 -10.00 1.60
N GLY A 342 -17.13 -10.75 0.52
CA GLY A 342 -17.68 -12.10 0.40
C GLY A 342 -19.14 -12.17 -0.03
N MET A 343 -19.84 -11.05 -0.26
CA MET A 343 -21.17 -11.08 -0.86
C MET A 343 -21.09 -11.63 -2.28
N SER A 344 -22.00 -12.54 -2.63
CA SER A 344 -22.16 -13.06 -3.98
C SER A 344 -22.85 -12.01 -4.86
N VAL A 345 -22.38 -11.93 -6.09
CA VAL A 345 -22.86 -10.96 -7.08
C VAL A 345 -22.96 -11.61 -8.45
N GLU A 346 -23.88 -11.14 -9.25
CA GLU A 346 -23.97 -11.41 -10.67
C GLU A 346 -23.47 -10.17 -11.43
N THR A 347 -22.70 -10.39 -12.49
CA THR A 347 -22.09 -9.29 -13.25
C THR A 347 -22.42 -9.43 -14.72
N ASP A 348 -23.06 -8.39 -15.30
CA ASP A 348 -23.39 -8.29 -16.71
C ASP A 348 -22.46 -7.30 -17.40
N ILE A 349 -21.56 -7.80 -18.22
CA ILE A 349 -20.59 -7.01 -18.96
C ILE A 349 -21.17 -6.66 -20.32
N ASP A 350 -21.25 -5.35 -20.63
CA ASP A 350 -21.60 -4.90 -21.97
C ASP A 350 -20.34 -4.90 -22.84
N THR A 351 -20.18 -5.94 -23.64
CA THR A 351 -19.04 -6.09 -24.55
C THR A 351 -19.14 -5.20 -25.78
N GLY A 352 -20.34 -4.64 -26.07
CA GLY A 352 -20.60 -3.90 -27.31
C GLY A 352 -20.58 -4.79 -28.58
N HIS A 353 -20.34 -6.11 -28.44
CA HIS A 353 -20.28 -7.02 -29.58
C HIS A 353 -21.68 -7.26 -30.15
N THR A 354 -21.85 -7.07 -31.45
CA THR A 354 -23.06 -7.43 -32.20
C THR A 354 -22.78 -8.65 -33.05
N ARG A 355 -23.62 -9.67 -32.93
CA ARG A 355 -23.51 -10.87 -33.78
C ARG A 355 -23.84 -10.51 -35.20
N HIS A 356 -23.05 -10.97 -36.16
CA HIS A 356 -23.28 -10.81 -37.58
C HIS A 356 -23.76 -12.13 -38.21
N LEU A 357 -24.47 -12.04 -39.34
CA LEU A 357 -24.90 -13.22 -40.11
C LEU A 357 -23.71 -14.08 -40.61
N SER A 358 -22.56 -13.46 -40.81
CA SER A 358 -21.29 -14.16 -41.13
C SER A 358 -20.88 -15.17 -40.08
N ASP A 359 -21.22 -14.93 -38.79
CA ASP A 359 -20.84 -15.79 -37.67
C ASP A 359 -21.59 -17.12 -37.65
N LEU A 360 -22.80 -17.14 -38.27
CA LEU A 360 -23.59 -18.35 -38.47
C LEU A 360 -23.04 -19.25 -39.60
N ILE A 361 -22.46 -18.63 -40.61
CA ILE A 361 -21.90 -19.33 -41.79
C ILE A 361 -20.50 -19.84 -41.55
N GLY A 362 -19.69 -19.08 -40.80
CA GLY A 362 -18.30 -19.43 -40.44
C GLY A 362 -18.17 -20.60 -39.45
N GLY A 363 -19.22 -20.97 -38.73
CA GLY A 363 -19.25 -22.14 -37.82
C GLY A 363 -19.71 -23.45 -38.52
N LEU A 364 -20.04 -23.41 -39.82
CA LEU A 364 -20.50 -24.54 -40.62
C LEU A 364 -19.45 -25.01 -41.66
N LEU A 365 -18.31 -24.30 -41.79
CA LEU A 365 -17.13 -24.66 -42.56
C LEU A 365 -15.96 -25.01 -41.63
#